data_710e13570f7b48861a6721a4f6778fbf
#
_entry.id   710e13570f7b48861a6721a4f6778fbf
#
_cell.length_a   1.000
_cell.length_b   1.000
_cell.length_c   1.000
_cell.angle_alpha   90.00
_cell.angle_beta   90.00
_cell.angle_gamma   90.00
#
_symmetry.space_group_name_H-M   'P 1'
#
loop_
_entity.id
_entity.type
_entity.pdbx_description
1 polymer ?
#
loop_
_entity_poly.entity_id
_entity_poly.type
_entity_poly.pdbx_seq_one_letter_code
_entity_poly.pdbx_strand_id
1 'polypeptide(L)'
;DLHLCDRRQRQMCIRDSHKAVGSFIRRYGEYIAEGADLPAYVETTFKNDEKGDPLVTKDALVALGVMTAEQYDAIKEETQKITQIVADDLKEKGMVLYDIKFEFGYAPDGSVMLIDEVASGNMRVYKDGQYIDPMTLSQLFFA
;
A
#
# COMPACT_ATOMS: atom_id res chain seq x y z
N ASP A 1 17.76 -3.53 -22.58
CA ASP A 1 17.22 -2.22 -22.85
C ASP A 1 17.05 -1.46 -21.53
N LEU A 2 17.86 -0.43 -21.34
CA LEU A 2 17.88 0.41 -20.12
C LEU A 2 16.52 1.07 -19.84
N HIS A 3 15.73 1.34 -20.85
CA HIS A 3 14.39 1.91 -20.70
C HIS A 3 13.37 0.91 -20.13
N LEU A 4 13.46 -0.36 -20.47
CA LEU A 4 12.62 -1.41 -19.93
C LEU A 4 12.97 -1.70 -18.46
N CYS A 5 14.26 -1.75 -18.14
CA CYS A 5 14.72 -1.87 -16.75
C CYS A 5 14.29 -0.68 -15.90
N ASP A 6 14.41 0.53 -16.44
CA ASP A 6 14.04 1.76 -15.75
C ASP A 6 12.52 1.83 -15.43
N ARG A 7 11.67 1.41 -16.35
CA ARG A 7 10.23 1.33 -16.14
C ARG A 7 9.84 0.26 -15.12
N ARG A 8 10.53 -0.89 -15.11
CA ARG A 8 10.30 -1.95 -14.13
C ARG A 8 10.76 -1.57 -12.73
N GLN A 9 11.79 -0.75 -12.63
CA GLN A 9 12.37 -0.33 -11.35
C GLN A 9 11.61 0.78 -10.66
N ARG A 10 10.79 1.56 -11.36
CA ARG A 10 10.19 2.79 -10.86
C ARG A 10 8.76 2.66 -10.37
N GLN A 11 8.08 1.53 -10.62
CA GLN A 11 6.62 1.54 -10.53
C GLN A 11 6.04 0.27 -9.95
N MET A 12 6.35 0.04 -8.69
CA MET A 12 5.67 -0.98 -7.91
C MET A 12 4.92 -0.31 -6.76
N CYS A 13 3.67 -0.72 -6.58
CA CYS A 13 2.85 -0.27 -5.47
C CYS A 13 2.72 -1.41 -4.46
N ILE A 14 2.66 -1.03 -3.20
CA ILE A 14 2.39 -1.95 -2.10
C ILE A 14 1.27 -1.36 -1.25
N ARG A 15 0.29 -2.17 -0.93
CA ARG A 15 -0.85 -1.78 -0.11
C ARG A 15 -0.89 -2.63 1.14
N ASP A 16 -1.03 -1.98 2.28
CA ASP A 16 -1.30 -2.64 3.55
C ASP A 16 -2.74 -2.35 3.96
N SER A 17 -3.50 -3.41 4.23
CA SER A 17 -4.93 -3.33 4.56
C SER A 17 -5.19 -3.89 5.94
N HIS A 18 -5.75 -3.06 6.80
CA HIS A 18 -6.21 -3.42 8.15
C HIS A 18 -7.70 -3.75 8.16
N LYS A 19 -8.43 -3.29 7.16
CA LYS A 19 -9.86 -3.56 6.95
C LYS A 19 -10.14 -3.89 5.50
N ALA A 20 -11.12 -4.74 5.26
CA ALA A 20 -11.50 -5.18 3.92
C ALA A 20 -12.31 -4.09 3.21
N VAL A 21 -11.67 -3.35 2.31
CA VAL A 21 -12.29 -2.28 1.50
C VAL A 21 -11.69 -2.23 0.09
N GLY A 22 -12.28 -1.43 -0.77
CA GLY A 22 -11.73 -1.08 -2.08
C GLY A 22 -11.53 -2.29 -2.98
N SER A 23 -10.32 -2.40 -3.55
CA SER A 23 -9.99 -3.49 -4.48
C SER A 23 -10.02 -4.87 -3.81
N PHE A 24 -9.73 -4.95 -2.53
CA PHE A 24 -9.84 -6.20 -1.78
C PHE A 24 -11.30 -6.72 -1.80
N ILE A 25 -12.26 -5.86 -1.50
CA ILE A 25 -13.68 -6.23 -1.54
C ILE A 25 -14.16 -6.51 -2.96
N ARG A 26 -13.68 -5.78 -3.95
CA ARG A 26 -14.04 -6.09 -5.35
C ARG A 26 -13.62 -7.49 -5.76
N ARG A 27 -12.48 -7.98 -5.25
CA ARG A 27 -11.99 -9.33 -5.55
C ARG A 27 -12.56 -10.41 -4.64
N TYR A 28 -12.73 -10.12 -3.37
CA TYR A 28 -13.00 -11.13 -2.34
C TYR A 28 -14.31 -10.91 -1.56
N GLY A 29 -15.16 -10.02 -2.01
CA GLY A 29 -16.41 -9.67 -1.31
C GLY A 29 -17.42 -10.82 -1.18
N GLU A 30 -17.26 -11.90 -1.95
CA GLU A 30 -18.06 -13.13 -1.78
C GLU A 30 -17.63 -13.93 -0.53
N TYR A 31 -16.41 -13.68 -0.03
CA TYR A 31 -15.79 -14.46 1.04
C TYR A 31 -15.66 -13.70 2.35
N ILE A 32 -15.78 -12.38 2.33
CA ILE A 32 -15.59 -11.52 3.50
C ILE A 32 -16.48 -10.28 3.42
N ALA A 33 -16.95 -9.82 4.55
CA ALA A 33 -17.76 -8.61 4.62
C ALA A 33 -16.91 -7.34 4.48
N GLU A 34 -17.45 -6.31 3.85
CA GLU A 34 -16.80 -4.99 3.81
C GLU A 34 -16.57 -4.46 5.23
N GLY A 35 -15.39 -3.91 5.46
CA GLY A 35 -14.99 -3.38 6.75
C GLY A 35 -14.52 -4.42 7.77
N ALA A 36 -14.52 -5.70 7.42
CA ALA A 36 -13.99 -6.75 8.29
C ALA A 36 -12.49 -6.57 8.55
N ASP A 37 -12.03 -7.01 9.72
CA ASP A 37 -10.64 -6.93 10.10
C ASP A 37 -9.74 -7.81 9.23
N LEU A 38 -8.59 -7.27 8.85
CA LEU A 38 -7.52 -7.98 8.17
C LEU A 38 -6.24 -7.91 9.01
N PRO A 39 -5.44 -8.97 9.03
CA PRO A 39 -4.22 -9.04 9.85
C PRO A 39 -3.02 -8.36 9.15
N ALA A 40 -3.08 -7.03 8.94
CA ALA A 40 -2.05 -6.29 8.21
C ALA A 40 -1.73 -6.97 6.86
N TYR A 41 -2.76 -7.15 6.04
CA TYR A 41 -2.64 -7.83 4.75
C TYR A 41 -1.93 -6.96 3.73
N VAL A 42 -0.80 -7.44 3.23
CA VAL A 42 0.03 -6.74 2.25
C VAL A 42 -0.13 -7.37 0.87
N GLU A 43 -0.38 -6.54 -0.13
CA GLU A 43 -0.38 -6.94 -1.53
C GLU A 43 0.46 -5.99 -2.37
N THR A 44 1.03 -6.51 -3.46
CA THR A 44 1.82 -5.73 -4.40
C THR A 44 1.16 -5.70 -5.76
N THR A 45 1.31 -4.58 -6.45
CA THR A 45 0.85 -4.40 -7.82
C THR A 45 1.96 -3.78 -8.66
N PHE A 46 1.94 -4.06 -9.96
CA PHE A 46 2.66 -3.20 -10.90
C PHE A 46 1.84 -1.93 -11.11
N LYS A 47 2.51 -0.80 -11.22
CA LYS A 47 1.84 0.42 -11.65
C LYS A 47 1.72 0.40 -13.17
N ASN A 48 0.52 0.13 -13.64
CA ASN A 48 0.20 0.08 -15.06
C ASN A 48 -1.24 0.56 -15.25
N ASP A 49 -1.39 1.83 -15.57
CA ASP A 49 -2.70 2.47 -15.67
C ASP A 49 -3.59 1.80 -16.73
N GLU A 50 -2.99 1.34 -17.84
CA GLU A 50 -3.72 0.65 -18.91
C GLU A 50 -4.30 -0.69 -18.46
N LYS A 51 -3.65 -1.37 -17.53
CA LYS A 51 -4.05 -2.68 -17.00
C LYS A 51 -4.66 -2.61 -15.61
N GLY A 52 -4.92 -1.41 -15.10
CA GLY A 52 -5.55 -1.23 -13.79
C GLY A 52 -4.70 -1.69 -12.63
N ASP A 53 -3.39 -1.48 -12.69
CA ASP A 53 -2.44 -1.86 -11.65
C ASP A 53 -2.58 -3.34 -11.22
N PRO A 54 -2.17 -4.29 -12.09
CA PRO A 54 -2.41 -5.71 -11.85
C PRO A 54 -1.66 -6.23 -10.62
N LEU A 55 -2.31 -7.09 -9.86
CA LEU A 55 -1.68 -7.81 -8.75
C LEU A 55 -0.48 -8.61 -9.26
N VAL A 56 0.57 -8.62 -8.46
CA VAL A 56 1.75 -9.43 -8.72
C VAL A 56 2.16 -10.15 -7.44
N THR A 57 2.44 -11.43 -7.54
CA THR A 57 2.86 -12.24 -6.41
C THR A 57 4.36 -12.09 -6.15
N LYS A 58 4.79 -12.41 -4.93
CA LYS A 58 6.21 -12.50 -4.58
C LYS A 58 6.97 -13.41 -5.56
N ASP A 59 6.41 -14.58 -5.83
CA ASP A 59 7.03 -15.56 -6.73
C ASP A 59 7.17 -15.01 -8.14
N ALA A 60 6.18 -14.30 -8.64
CA ALA A 60 6.25 -13.66 -9.96
C ALA A 60 7.32 -12.55 -10.00
N LEU A 61 7.41 -11.73 -8.96
CA LEU A 61 8.43 -10.67 -8.88
C LEU A 61 9.85 -11.26 -8.90
N VAL A 62 10.06 -12.36 -8.20
CA VAL A 62 11.35 -13.08 -8.21
C VAL A 62 11.62 -13.71 -9.58
N ALA A 63 10.64 -14.42 -10.14
CA ALA A 63 10.78 -15.07 -11.44
C ALA A 63 11.05 -14.08 -12.59
N LEU A 64 10.48 -12.90 -12.52
CA LEU A 64 10.68 -11.84 -13.51
C LEU A 64 11.99 -11.05 -13.30
N GLY A 65 12.72 -11.34 -12.23
CA GLY A 65 13.96 -10.62 -11.91
C GLY A 65 13.73 -9.18 -11.49
N VAL A 66 12.52 -8.84 -11.03
CA VAL A 66 12.19 -7.49 -10.54
C VAL A 66 12.82 -7.24 -9.19
N MET A 67 12.77 -8.24 -8.31
CA MET A 67 13.41 -8.19 -6.99
C MET A 67 13.74 -9.59 -6.48
N THR A 68 14.56 -9.66 -5.45
CA THR A 68 14.84 -10.91 -4.74
C THR A 68 13.74 -11.20 -3.70
N ALA A 69 13.67 -12.45 -3.25
CA ALA A 69 12.75 -12.85 -2.18
C ALA A 69 13.02 -12.03 -0.90
N GLU A 70 14.30 -11.81 -0.58
CA GLU A 70 14.73 -11.05 0.60
C GLU A 70 14.33 -9.58 0.49
N GLN A 71 14.44 -8.98 -0.69
CA GLN A 71 13.99 -7.62 -0.94
C GLN A 71 12.48 -7.48 -0.74
N TYR A 72 11.70 -8.45 -1.24
CA TYR A 72 10.25 -8.46 -1.03
C TYR A 72 9.89 -8.52 0.45
N ASP A 73 10.51 -9.44 1.19
CA ASP A 73 10.24 -9.60 2.62
C ASP A 73 10.60 -8.33 3.40
N ALA A 74 11.71 -7.68 3.04
CA ALA A 74 12.12 -6.42 3.66
C ALA A 74 11.14 -5.29 3.39
N ILE A 75 10.66 -5.14 2.15
CA ILE A 75 9.65 -4.14 1.78
C ILE A 75 8.34 -4.38 2.52
N LYS A 76 7.91 -5.63 2.59
CA LYS A 76 6.68 -6.00 3.31
C LYS A 76 6.77 -5.63 4.78
N GLU A 77 7.86 -6.00 5.43
CA GLU A 77 8.08 -5.68 6.84
C GLU A 77 8.13 -4.16 7.08
N GLU A 78 8.85 -3.43 6.25
CA GLU A 78 8.95 -1.98 6.32
C GLU A 78 7.58 -1.32 6.13
N THR A 79 6.81 -1.77 5.15
CA THR A 79 5.45 -1.30 4.91
C THR A 79 4.57 -1.50 6.14
N GLN A 80 4.59 -2.68 6.74
CA GLN A 80 3.79 -2.98 7.93
C GLN A 80 4.20 -2.11 9.12
N LYS A 81 5.49 -1.83 9.29
CA LYS A 81 5.98 -0.93 10.34
C LYS A 81 5.51 0.51 10.14
N ILE A 82 5.64 1.03 8.93
CA ILE A 82 5.21 2.40 8.61
C ILE A 82 3.68 2.51 8.78
N THR A 83 2.94 1.54 8.28
CA THR A 83 1.47 1.52 8.41
C THR A 83 1.04 1.51 9.86
N GLN A 84 1.71 0.75 10.71
CA GLN A 84 1.39 0.69 12.13
C GLN A 84 1.60 2.03 12.82
N ILE A 85 2.68 2.74 12.50
CA ILE A 85 2.94 4.09 13.02
C ILE A 85 1.80 5.04 12.63
N VAL A 86 1.40 5.03 11.35
CA VAL A 86 0.30 5.86 10.86
C VAL A 86 -1.01 5.50 11.54
N ALA A 87 -1.30 4.21 11.67
CA ALA A 87 -2.52 3.71 12.32
C ALA A 87 -2.60 4.14 13.79
N ASP A 88 -1.49 4.08 14.50
CA ASP A 88 -1.41 4.49 15.91
C ASP A 88 -1.63 5.99 16.06
N ASP A 89 -0.99 6.80 15.22
CA ASP A 89 -1.17 8.26 15.23
C ASP A 89 -2.64 8.65 14.94
N LEU A 90 -3.26 8.00 13.97
CA LEU A 90 -4.67 8.24 13.65
C LEU A 90 -5.59 7.82 14.79
N LYS A 91 -5.28 6.71 15.44
CA LYS A 91 -6.05 6.19 16.58
C LYS A 91 -6.05 7.16 17.76
N GLU A 92 -4.92 7.81 18.03
CA GLU A 92 -4.83 8.84 19.08
C GLU A 92 -5.78 10.02 18.81
N LYS A 93 -6.11 10.26 17.54
CA LYS A 93 -7.04 11.31 17.10
C LYS A 93 -8.49 10.81 16.90
N GLY A 94 -8.78 9.59 17.33
CA GLY A 94 -10.12 8.99 17.20
C GLY A 94 -10.48 8.52 15.80
N MET A 95 -9.46 8.30 14.95
CA MET A 95 -9.64 7.84 13.57
C MET A 95 -9.09 6.43 13.39
N VAL A 96 -9.59 5.73 12.35
CA VAL A 96 -9.21 4.35 12.06
C VAL A 96 -8.67 4.26 10.63
N LEU A 97 -7.44 3.76 10.49
CA LEU A 97 -6.86 3.47 9.19
C LEU A 97 -7.44 2.16 8.66
N TYR A 98 -8.01 2.18 7.46
CA TYR A 98 -8.50 0.99 6.78
C TYR A 98 -7.47 0.40 5.84
N ASP A 99 -6.90 1.19 4.96
CA ASP A 99 -5.79 0.79 4.11
C ASP A 99 -4.91 1.98 3.73
N ILE A 100 -3.69 1.66 3.31
CA ILE A 100 -2.72 2.64 2.84
C ILE A 100 -1.90 2.04 1.69
N LYS A 101 -1.58 2.87 0.71
CA LYS A 101 -0.79 2.51 -0.46
C LYS A 101 0.52 3.28 -0.48
N PHE A 102 1.62 2.57 -0.72
CA PHE A 102 2.94 3.15 -0.93
C PHE A 102 3.47 2.79 -2.30
N GLU A 103 4.39 3.60 -2.80
CA GLU A 103 5.18 3.29 -3.99
C GLU A 103 6.64 3.08 -3.59
N PHE A 104 7.24 2.04 -4.15
CA PHE A 104 8.64 1.70 -3.92
C PHE A 104 9.38 1.63 -5.24
N GLY A 105 10.66 1.98 -5.20
CA GLY A 105 11.57 1.87 -6.31
C GLY A 105 12.98 1.54 -5.82
N TYR A 106 13.93 1.58 -6.74
CA TYR A 106 15.32 1.28 -6.43
C TYR A 106 16.16 2.55 -6.45
N ALA A 107 17.00 2.69 -5.46
CA ALA A 107 18.08 3.67 -5.47
C ALA A 107 19.16 3.23 -6.49
N PRO A 108 20.06 4.16 -6.92
CA PRO A 108 21.15 3.82 -7.83
C PRO A 108 22.07 2.70 -7.35
N ASP A 109 22.18 2.48 -6.04
CA ASP A 109 22.96 1.40 -5.44
C ASP A 109 22.23 0.05 -5.39
N GLY A 110 20.98 -0.01 -5.92
CA GLY A 110 20.15 -1.21 -5.93
C GLY A 110 19.33 -1.44 -4.66
N SER A 111 19.44 -0.56 -3.65
CA SER A 111 18.60 -0.64 -2.47
C SER A 111 17.15 -0.24 -2.79
N VAL A 112 16.21 -0.82 -2.05
CA VAL A 112 14.78 -0.50 -2.19
C VAL A 112 14.43 0.68 -1.29
N MET A 113 13.68 1.64 -1.84
CA MET A 113 13.31 2.84 -1.10
C MET A 113 11.88 3.26 -1.39
N LEU A 114 11.26 3.93 -0.43
CA LEU A 114 9.99 4.61 -0.62
C LEU A 114 10.22 5.82 -1.54
N ILE A 115 9.43 5.89 -2.63
CA ILE A 115 9.60 6.93 -3.66
C ILE A 115 8.45 7.92 -3.74
N ASP A 116 7.41 7.71 -2.96
CA ASP A 116 6.25 8.59 -2.91
C ASP A 116 5.97 9.04 -1.47
N GLU A 117 5.14 10.05 -1.33
CA GLU A 117 4.79 10.63 -0.04
C GLU A 117 3.82 9.74 0.76
N VAL A 118 3.86 9.87 2.08
CA VAL A 118 2.83 9.35 2.97
C VAL A 118 1.82 10.47 3.20
N ALA A 119 0.73 10.45 2.47
CA ALA A 119 -0.24 11.54 2.45
C ALA A 119 -1.68 11.02 2.55
N SER A 120 -2.59 11.91 2.91
CA SER A 120 -4.01 11.61 3.05
C SER A 120 -4.65 11.02 1.79
N GLY A 121 -4.14 11.37 0.61
CA GLY A 121 -4.61 10.82 -0.67
C GLY A 121 -4.22 9.36 -0.92
N ASN A 122 -3.26 8.82 -0.15
CA ASN A 122 -2.77 7.46 -0.32
C ASN A 122 -3.41 6.46 0.65
N MET A 123 -4.34 6.92 1.49
CA MET A 123 -4.94 6.09 2.52
C MET A 123 -6.45 6.30 2.62
N ARG A 124 -7.14 5.29 3.15
CA ARG A 124 -8.55 5.39 3.53
C ARG A 124 -8.65 5.37 5.04
N VAL A 125 -9.24 6.43 5.58
CA VAL A 125 -9.41 6.64 7.00
C VAL A 125 -10.89 6.86 7.30
N TYR A 126 -11.33 6.30 8.40
CA TYR A 126 -12.72 6.38 8.87
C TYR A 126 -12.78 6.95 10.28
N LYS A 127 -13.83 7.70 10.55
CA LYS A 127 -14.15 8.18 11.88
C LYS A 127 -15.62 7.89 12.17
N ASP A 128 -15.89 7.24 13.30
CA ASP A 128 -17.24 6.85 13.69
C ASP A 128 -17.99 6.06 12.59
N GLY A 129 -17.25 5.18 11.89
CA GLY A 129 -17.77 4.35 10.82
C GLY A 129 -17.99 5.05 9.48
N GLN A 130 -17.58 6.32 9.34
CA GLN A 130 -17.74 7.10 8.10
C GLN A 130 -16.38 7.44 7.48
N TYR A 131 -16.32 7.28 6.15
CA TYR A 131 -15.15 7.63 5.38
C TYR A 131 -14.85 9.13 5.48
N ILE A 132 -13.58 9.45 5.64
CA ILE A 132 -13.08 10.82 5.69
C ILE A 132 -12.34 11.11 4.40
N ASP A 133 -12.76 12.15 3.66
CA ASP A 133 -12.05 12.55 2.45
C ASP A 133 -10.66 13.12 2.77
N PRO A 134 -9.70 13.09 1.80
CA PRO A 134 -8.32 13.48 2.07
C PRO A 134 -8.14 14.92 2.57
N MET A 135 -8.94 15.87 2.13
CA MET A 135 -8.84 17.26 2.61
C MET A 135 -9.29 17.39 4.05
N THR A 136 -10.43 16.79 4.38
CA THR A 136 -10.95 16.75 5.75
C THR A 136 -9.99 16.02 6.67
N LEU A 137 -9.40 14.90 6.21
CA LEU A 137 -8.41 14.15 6.97
C LEU A 137 -7.20 15.03 7.34
N SER A 138 -6.65 15.76 6.38
CA SER A 138 -5.53 16.66 6.63
C SER A 138 -5.88 17.73 7.68
N GLN A 139 -7.08 18.31 7.59
CA GLN A 139 -7.54 19.31 8.56
C GLN A 139 -7.67 18.71 9.96
N LEU A 140 -8.27 17.53 10.09
CA LEU A 140 -8.46 16.87 11.37
C LEU A 140 -7.14 16.40 11.99
N PHE A 141 -6.19 15.96 11.16
CA PHE A 141 -4.91 15.46 11.63
C PHE A 141 -4.06 16.56 12.25
N PHE A 142 -4.09 17.75 11.68
CA PHE A 142 -3.30 18.91 12.14
C PHE A 142 -4.07 19.84 13.08
N ALA A 143 -5.30 19.52 13.38
CA ALA A 143 -6.13 20.32 14.30
C ALA A 143 -5.66 20.21 15.76
#